data_ee57aa8d580a5068037c40ccc6462ec3
#
_entry.id   ee57aa8d580a5068037c40ccc6462ec3
#
_cell.length_a   1.000
_cell.length_b   1.000
_cell.length_c   1.000
_cell.angle_alpha   90.00
_cell.angle_beta   90.00
_cell.angle_gamma   90.00
#
_symmetry.space_group_name_H-M   'P 1'
#
loop_
_entity.id
_entity.type
_entity.pdbx_description
1 polymer ?
#
loop_
_entity_poly.entity_id
_entity_poly.type
_entity_poly.pdbx_seq_one_letter_code
_entity_poly.pdbx_strand_id
1 'polypeptide(L)'
;MGSNLKISLIPWDAESVTHRRWLYDQRIQCNWDHEKVEEEWRQQQIRGEKCMYWIVRQSELGSAKSPNVNEEVLHDTAESVNGKTRRALRVAFVPIGHISLDPKNKDAERLGIDMPSDGVYWIKSFFILQSLQGGGIGRAAMDAVEDMATREPLWAQTLMLDTVTKEHQIREDFALSTYGSIPKITNESWYARRGYTPIKTVPNYYDVWDGNGNRWDIEIVFMRKNIQ
;
A
#
# COMPACT_ATOMS: atom_id res chain seq x y z
N MET A 1 -4.69 28.01 7.20
CA MET A 1 -5.79 27.04 7.32
C MET A 1 -5.48 25.91 6.35
N GLY A 2 -4.99 24.76 6.85
CA GLY A 2 -4.71 23.62 5.99
C GLY A 2 -6.03 23.03 5.49
N SER A 3 -6.22 22.96 4.18
CA SER A 3 -7.32 22.22 3.60
C SER A 3 -7.25 20.78 4.11
N ASN A 4 -8.30 20.31 4.76
CA ASN A 4 -8.38 18.94 5.25
C ASN A 4 -8.42 18.03 4.01
N LEU A 5 -7.26 17.49 3.62
CA LEU A 5 -7.11 16.65 2.42
C LEU A 5 -7.91 15.36 2.65
N LYS A 6 -9.01 15.21 1.94
CA LYS A 6 -9.83 14.00 2.02
C LYS A 6 -9.45 13.01 0.93
N ILE A 7 -9.21 11.77 1.34
CA ILE A 7 -8.89 10.63 0.47
C ILE A 7 -10.08 9.69 0.43
N SER A 8 -10.34 9.15 -0.75
CA SER A 8 -11.22 8.02 -0.98
C SER A 8 -10.40 6.80 -1.38
N LEU A 9 -10.78 5.64 -0.86
CA LEU A 9 -10.21 4.35 -1.20
C LEU A 9 -11.17 3.64 -2.16
N ILE A 10 -10.75 3.44 -3.41
CA ILE A 10 -11.54 2.77 -4.44
C ILE A 10 -10.95 1.38 -4.66
N PRO A 11 -11.74 0.29 -4.56
CA PRO A 11 -11.22 -1.05 -4.78
C PRO A 11 -10.57 -1.21 -6.15
N TRP A 12 -9.42 -1.86 -6.18
CA TRP A 12 -8.76 -2.25 -7.42
C TRP A 12 -9.54 -3.38 -8.09
N ASP A 13 -9.86 -3.22 -9.37
CA ASP A 13 -10.50 -4.25 -10.17
C ASP A 13 -9.44 -5.14 -10.84
N ALA A 14 -9.21 -6.32 -10.25
CA ALA A 14 -8.23 -7.28 -10.73
C ALA A 14 -8.60 -7.91 -12.08
N GLU A 15 -9.85 -7.84 -12.52
CA GLU A 15 -10.29 -8.39 -13.78
C GLU A 15 -10.21 -7.35 -14.91
N SER A 16 -10.16 -6.06 -14.59
CA SER A 16 -9.95 -4.98 -15.55
C SER A 16 -8.49 -4.90 -16.02
N VAL A 17 -8.27 -5.05 -17.31
CA VAL A 17 -6.94 -4.89 -17.94
C VAL A 17 -6.37 -3.50 -17.67
N THR A 18 -7.21 -2.46 -17.75
CA THR A 18 -6.78 -1.07 -17.51
C THR A 18 -6.32 -0.88 -16.06
N HIS A 19 -7.06 -1.41 -15.08
CA HIS A 19 -6.65 -1.33 -13.67
C HIS A 19 -5.33 -2.07 -13.40
N ARG A 20 -5.14 -3.26 -14.01
CA ARG A 20 -3.88 -4.01 -13.85
C ARG A 20 -2.70 -3.25 -14.43
N ARG A 21 -2.84 -2.70 -15.64
CA ARG A 21 -1.80 -1.88 -16.28
C ARG A 21 -1.41 -0.68 -15.42
N TRP A 22 -2.39 0.08 -14.91
CA TRP A 22 -2.13 1.21 -14.04
C TRP A 22 -1.39 0.81 -12.75
N LEU A 23 -1.78 -0.31 -12.15
CA LEU A 23 -1.09 -0.80 -10.95
C LEU A 23 0.33 -1.23 -11.28
N TYR A 24 0.52 -1.96 -12.38
CA TYR A 24 1.85 -2.36 -12.86
C TYR A 24 2.77 -1.15 -13.05
N ASP A 25 2.30 -0.11 -13.74
CA ASP A 25 3.07 1.11 -13.99
C ASP A 25 3.43 1.85 -12.68
N GLN A 26 2.51 1.93 -11.73
CA GLN A 26 2.81 2.49 -10.40
C GLN A 26 3.79 1.61 -9.60
N ARG A 27 3.73 0.29 -9.75
CA ARG A 27 4.68 -0.61 -9.08
C ARG A 27 6.08 -0.55 -9.68
N ILE A 28 6.21 -0.29 -10.98
CA ILE A 28 7.52 0.05 -11.60
C ILE A 28 8.09 1.32 -10.95
N GLN A 29 7.31 2.39 -10.80
CA GLN A 29 7.77 3.62 -10.12
C GLN A 29 8.14 3.39 -8.66
N CYS A 30 7.46 2.48 -7.99
CA CYS A 30 7.74 2.06 -6.61
C CYS A 30 8.99 1.17 -6.51
N ASN A 31 9.42 0.54 -7.60
CA ASN A 31 10.54 -0.41 -7.70
C ASN A 31 10.37 -1.72 -6.90
N TRP A 32 9.11 -2.15 -6.63
CA TRP A 32 8.82 -3.35 -5.86
C TRP A 32 7.67 -4.16 -6.47
N ASP A 33 7.85 -5.49 -6.62
CA ASP A 33 6.81 -6.49 -6.91
C ASP A 33 5.90 -6.20 -8.12
N HIS A 34 6.34 -5.44 -9.14
CA HIS A 34 5.52 -5.17 -10.33
C HIS A 34 5.18 -6.44 -11.10
N GLU A 35 6.07 -7.44 -11.08
CA GLU A 35 5.90 -8.74 -11.71
C GLU A 35 4.75 -9.56 -11.11
N LYS A 36 4.36 -9.27 -9.85
CA LYS A 36 3.28 -10.01 -9.15
C LYS A 36 1.88 -9.55 -9.54
N VAL A 37 1.74 -8.39 -10.19
CA VAL A 37 0.44 -7.76 -10.44
C VAL A 37 -0.47 -8.63 -11.31
N GLU A 38 0.06 -9.15 -12.44
CA GLU A 38 -0.76 -9.83 -13.46
C GLU A 38 -1.23 -11.23 -13.04
N GLU A 39 -0.45 -11.95 -12.27
CA GLU A 39 -0.78 -13.34 -11.88
C GLU A 39 -1.09 -13.44 -10.41
N GLU A 40 -0.10 -13.24 -9.54
CA GLU A 40 -0.23 -13.52 -8.10
C GLU A 40 -1.26 -12.59 -7.44
N TRP A 41 -1.10 -11.28 -7.59
CA TRP A 41 -1.99 -10.32 -6.92
C TRP A 41 -3.39 -10.32 -7.50
N ARG A 42 -3.52 -10.54 -8.83
CA ARG A 42 -4.82 -10.72 -9.48
C ARG A 42 -5.60 -11.84 -8.82
N GLN A 43 -4.99 -13.02 -8.68
CA GLN A 43 -5.64 -14.19 -8.08
C GLN A 43 -5.94 -13.98 -6.59
N GLN A 44 -5.01 -13.39 -5.85
CA GLN A 44 -5.20 -13.07 -4.43
C GLN A 44 -6.34 -12.07 -4.22
N GLN A 45 -6.47 -11.05 -5.06
CA GLN A 45 -7.56 -10.07 -5.00
C GLN A 45 -8.92 -10.74 -5.25
N ILE A 46 -9.02 -11.61 -6.26
CA ILE A 46 -10.25 -12.35 -6.58
C ILE A 46 -10.68 -13.23 -5.39
N ARG A 47 -9.71 -13.87 -4.70
CA ARG A 47 -9.99 -14.70 -3.52
C ARG A 47 -10.17 -13.93 -2.22
N GLY A 48 -9.97 -12.60 -2.23
CA GLY A 48 -10.02 -11.77 -1.03
C GLY A 48 -8.84 -11.97 -0.07
N GLU A 49 -7.74 -12.54 -0.52
CA GLU A 49 -6.50 -12.72 0.23
C GLU A 49 -5.62 -11.47 0.20
N LYS A 50 -5.74 -10.68 -0.86
CA LYS A 50 -5.22 -9.35 -1.04
C LYS A 50 -6.37 -8.40 -1.30
N CYS A 51 -6.34 -7.23 -0.65
CA CYS A 51 -7.40 -6.25 -0.77
C CYS A 51 -6.79 -4.89 -1.11
N MET A 52 -6.50 -4.72 -2.41
CA MET A 52 -5.88 -3.52 -2.96
C MET A 52 -6.92 -2.44 -3.22
N TYR A 53 -6.54 -1.21 -2.89
CA TYR A 53 -7.33 0.00 -3.12
C TYR A 53 -6.50 1.05 -3.82
N TRP A 54 -7.12 1.79 -4.72
CA TRP A 54 -6.63 3.04 -5.25
C TRP A 54 -6.80 4.16 -4.23
N ILE A 55 -5.78 5.00 -4.12
CA ILE A 55 -5.82 6.23 -3.34
C ILE A 55 -6.22 7.35 -4.29
N VAL A 56 -7.32 8.04 -3.98
CA VAL A 56 -7.91 9.08 -4.84
C VAL A 56 -8.24 10.30 -4.00
N ARG A 57 -7.98 11.51 -4.49
CA ARG A 57 -8.49 12.72 -3.85
C ARG A 57 -10.00 12.77 -3.97
N GLN A 58 -10.70 12.94 -2.86
CA GLN A 58 -12.16 12.97 -2.87
C GLN A 58 -12.72 14.09 -3.77
N SER A 59 -12.02 15.21 -3.88
CA SER A 59 -12.39 16.33 -4.77
C SER A 59 -12.31 16.00 -6.26
N GLU A 60 -11.63 14.92 -6.64
CA GLU A 60 -11.42 14.50 -8.02
C GLU A 60 -12.32 13.32 -8.43
N LEU A 61 -13.10 12.78 -7.48
CA LEU A 61 -14.08 11.73 -7.77
C LEU A 61 -15.18 12.24 -8.70
N GLY A 62 -15.48 11.46 -9.75
CA GLY A 62 -16.47 11.84 -10.76
C GLY A 62 -15.95 12.86 -11.78
N SER A 63 -14.70 13.34 -11.64
CA SER A 63 -14.08 14.20 -12.64
C SER A 63 -13.49 13.37 -13.77
N ALA A 64 -13.97 13.57 -14.98
CA ALA A 64 -13.40 12.95 -16.18
C ALA A 64 -12.14 13.67 -16.69
N LYS A 65 -11.62 14.63 -15.96
CA LYS A 65 -10.43 15.39 -16.34
C LYS A 65 -9.21 14.78 -15.68
N SER A 66 -8.42 14.02 -16.47
CA SER A 66 -7.03 13.75 -16.07
C SER A 66 -6.25 15.07 -16.07
N PRO A 67 -5.37 15.30 -15.08
CA PRO A 67 -4.44 16.43 -15.10
C PRO A 67 -3.49 16.37 -16.30
N ASN A 68 -3.28 15.20 -16.89
CA ASN A 68 -2.50 14.98 -18.10
C ASN A 68 -3.41 14.57 -19.26
N VAL A 69 -3.34 15.28 -20.37
CA VAL A 69 -4.21 15.14 -21.57
C VAL A 69 -4.20 13.71 -22.16
N ASN A 70 -3.21 12.87 -21.81
CA ASN A 70 -3.01 11.53 -22.36
C ASN A 70 -3.20 10.40 -21.34
N GLU A 71 -3.61 10.66 -20.10
CA GLU A 71 -3.84 9.61 -19.11
C GLU A 71 -5.29 9.13 -19.17
N GLU A 72 -5.46 7.84 -19.37
CA GLU A 72 -6.76 7.18 -19.34
C GLU A 72 -7.35 7.25 -17.93
N VAL A 73 -8.58 7.71 -17.80
CA VAL A 73 -9.30 7.81 -16.53
C VAL A 73 -9.83 6.43 -16.15
N LEU A 74 -9.59 5.99 -14.92
CA LEU A 74 -10.18 4.76 -14.40
C LEU A 74 -11.62 4.98 -13.94
N HIS A 75 -12.37 3.88 -13.89
CA HIS A 75 -13.73 3.86 -13.35
C HIS A 75 -13.82 2.80 -12.25
N ASP A 76 -14.57 3.06 -11.20
CA ASP A 76 -14.88 2.04 -10.19
C ASP A 76 -15.72 0.91 -10.81
N THR A 77 -15.04 -0.16 -11.22
CA THR A 77 -15.62 -1.34 -11.88
C THR A 77 -15.57 -2.60 -11.04
N ALA A 78 -14.86 -2.59 -9.90
CA ALA A 78 -14.71 -3.75 -9.04
C ALA A 78 -16.07 -4.19 -8.46
N GLU A 79 -16.51 -5.41 -8.75
CA GLU A 79 -17.77 -6.00 -8.26
C GLU A 79 -17.58 -6.87 -7.01
N SER A 80 -16.34 -6.96 -6.52
CA SER A 80 -16.02 -7.61 -5.24
C SER A 80 -14.88 -6.90 -4.53
N VAL A 81 -14.82 -7.04 -3.20
CA VAL A 81 -13.73 -6.59 -2.34
C VAL A 81 -13.72 -7.44 -1.06
N ASN A 82 -12.55 -7.78 -0.54
CA ASN A 82 -12.42 -8.66 0.63
C ASN A 82 -13.17 -10.00 0.47
N GLY A 83 -13.23 -10.55 -0.75
CA GLY A 83 -13.98 -11.77 -1.06
C GLY A 83 -15.50 -11.62 -0.98
N LYS A 84 -16.04 -10.40 -0.85
CA LYS A 84 -17.48 -10.11 -0.78
C LYS A 84 -17.93 -9.33 -2.00
N THR A 85 -19.11 -9.68 -2.53
CA THR A 85 -19.74 -8.95 -3.64
C THR A 85 -20.11 -7.53 -3.21
N ARG A 86 -19.88 -6.56 -4.10
CA ARG A 86 -20.28 -5.17 -3.95
C ARG A 86 -20.90 -4.63 -5.24
N ARG A 87 -21.63 -3.55 -5.11
CA ARG A 87 -22.07 -2.78 -6.28
C ARG A 87 -21.00 -1.76 -6.64
N ALA A 88 -20.44 -1.87 -7.84
CA ALA A 88 -19.51 -0.88 -8.38
C ALA A 88 -20.22 0.47 -8.63
N LEU A 89 -19.60 1.56 -8.21
CA LEU A 89 -20.20 2.90 -8.30
C LEU A 89 -20.08 3.51 -9.70
N ARG A 90 -19.24 2.95 -10.57
CA ARG A 90 -18.96 3.43 -11.93
C ARG A 90 -18.47 4.88 -12.02
N VAL A 91 -18.03 5.46 -10.90
CA VAL A 91 -17.46 6.81 -10.88
C VAL A 91 -16.08 6.84 -11.52
N ALA A 92 -15.81 7.93 -12.25
CA ALA A 92 -14.50 8.17 -12.84
C ALA A 92 -13.51 8.67 -11.79
N PHE A 93 -12.23 8.31 -11.90
CA PHE A 93 -11.18 8.78 -11.02
C PHE A 93 -9.78 8.65 -11.65
N VAL A 94 -8.82 9.40 -11.10
CA VAL A 94 -7.39 9.27 -11.40
C VAL A 94 -6.69 8.85 -10.11
N PRO A 95 -6.02 7.67 -10.08
CA PRO A 95 -5.35 7.20 -8.87
C PRO A 95 -4.03 7.94 -8.64
N ILE A 96 -3.83 8.45 -7.43
CA ILE A 96 -2.59 9.11 -7.00
C ILE A 96 -1.67 8.19 -6.20
N GLY A 97 -2.02 6.94 -6.09
CA GLY A 97 -1.30 5.89 -5.38
C GLY A 97 -2.18 4.68 -5.15
N HIS A 98 -1.65 3.73 -4.40
CA HIS A 98 -2.38 2.52 -4.01
C HIS A 98 -1.94 2.06 -2.61
N ILE A 99 -2.77 1.24 -1.98
CA ILE A 99 -2.54 0.62 -0.67
C ILE A 99 -3.34 -0.67 -0.58
N SER A 100 -2.84 -1.69 0.11
CA SER A 100 -3.66 -2.86 0.41
C SER A 100 -3.89 -3.03 1.91
N LEU A 101 -5.04 -3.61 2.24
CA LEU A 101 -5.41 -4.01 3.59
C LEU A 101 -5.77 -5.50 3.57
N ASP A 102 -4.76 -6.33 3.74
CA ASP A 102 -4.84 -7.77 3.54
C ASP A 102 -5.26 -8.48 4.83
N PRO A 103 -6.20 -9.45 4.77
CA PRO A 103 -6.66 -10.17 5.97
C PRO A 103 -5.63 -11.16 6.50
N LYS A 104 -4.60 -11.49 5.71
CA LYS A 104 -3.57 -12.46 6.08
C LYS A 104 -2.20 -12.04 5.54
N ASN A 105 -1.17 -12.47 6.26
CA ASN A 105 0.20 -12.55 5.75
C ASN A 105 0.63 -14.02 5.82
N LYS A 106 0.82 -14.66 4.67
CA LYS A 106 1.17 -16.08 4.55
C LYS A 106 2.46 -16.48 5.27
N ASP A 107 3.33 -15.52 5.50
CA ASP A 107 4.62 -15.75 6.15
C ASP A 107 4.61 -15.53 7.66
N ALA A 108 3.54 -14.96 8.21
CA ALA A 108 3.49 -14.57 9.62
C ALA A 108 3.73 -15.75 10.58
N GLU A 109 3.09 -16.90 10.32
CA GLU A 109 3.28 -18.11 11.12
C GLU A 109 4.71 -18.66 10.98
N ARG A 110 5.18 -18.83 9.75
CA ARG A 110 6.54 -19.31 9.45
C ARG A 110 7.61 -18.44 10.12
N LEU A 111 7.39 -17.14 10.16
CA LEU A 111 8.29 -16.17 10.79
C LEU A 111 8.12 -16.09 12.31
N GLY A 112 7.10 -16.74 12.89
CA GLY A 112 6.78 -16.62 14.31
C GLY A 112 6.49 -15.18 14.71
N ILE A 113 5.69 -14.47 13.91
CA ILE A 113 5.24 -13.11 14.23
C ILE A 113 4.21 -13.20 15.36
N ASP A 114 4.48 -12.50 16.47
CA ASP A 114 3.53 -12.39 17.57
C ASP A 114 2.34 -11.51 17.16
N MET A 115 1.18 -12.13 17.01
CA MET A 115 -0.06 -11.45 16.62
C MET A 115 -1.30 -12.11 17.24
N PRO A 116 -2.40 -11.37 17.46
CA PRO A 116 -3.67 -11.92 17.87
C PRO A 116 -4.20 -12.97 16.87
N SER A 117 -5.06 -13.88 17.35
CA SER A 117 -5.67 -14.93 16.53
C SER A 117 -6.66 -14.40 15.49
N ASP A 118 -7.29 -13.26 15.76
CA ASP A 118 -8.32 -12.66 14.91
C ASP A 118 -8.28 -11.13 14.96
N GLY A 119 -9.09 -10.48 14.14
CA GLY A 119 -9.17 -9.03 14.06
C GLY A 119 -7.87 -8.36 13.55
N VAL A 120 -6.98 -9.12 12.91
CA VAL A 120 -5.70 -8.63 12.40
C VAL A 120 -5.77 -8.39 10.90
N TYR A 121 -5.33 -7.20 10.48
CA TYR A 121 -5.18 -6.86 9.06
C TYR A 121 -3.80 -6.29 8.79
N TRP A 122 -3.30 -6.53 7.59
CA TRP A 122 -1.97 -6.14 7.15
C TRP A 122 -2.03 -5.01 6.13
N ILE A 123 -1.45 -3.86 6.47
CA ILE A 123 -1.24 -2.78 5.51
C ILE A 123 -0.01 -3.12 4.70
N LYS A 124 -0.19 -3.27 3.38
CA LYS A 124 0.87 -3.63 2.46
C LYS A 124 0.81 -2.80 1.18
N SER A 125 1.87 -2.91 0.38
CA SER A 125 1.93 -2.31 -0.96
C SER A 125 1.53 -0.83 -0.98
N PHE A 126 1.89 -0.06 0.05
CA PHE A 126 1.55 1.36 0.14
C PHE A 126 2.49 2.20 -0.72
N PHE A 127 1.92 2.95 -1.64
CA PHE A 127 2.66 3.85 -2.53
C PHE A 127 1.86 5.10 -2.86
N ILE A 128 2.52 6.24 -2.87
CA ILE A 128 2.01 7.52 -3.40
C ILE A 128 2.94 7.95 -4.53
N LEU A 129 2.39 8.41 -5.65
CA LEU A 129 3.16 8.91 -6.78
C LEU A 129 4.25 9.88 -6.28
N GLN A 130 5.48 9.69 -6.73
CA GLN A 130 6.66 10.42 -6.22
C GLN A 130 6.49 11.94 -6.32
N SER A 131 5.90 12.43 -7.42
CA SER A 131 5.61 13.85 -7.64
C SER A 131 4.63 14.46 -6.63
N LEU A 132 3.87 13.63 -5.90
CA LEU A 132 2.84 14.03 -4.94
C LEU A 132 3.24 13.77 -3.49
N GLN A 133 4.42 13.22 -3.24
CA GLN A 133 4.93 12.99 -1.88
C GLN A 133 5.25 14.30 -1.17
N GLY A 134 5.27 14.27 0.16
CA GLY A 134 5.54 15.46 0.99
C GLY A 134 4.33 16.37 1.25
N GLY A 135 3.23 16.24 0.47
CA GLY A 135 2.01 17.07 0.58
C GLY A 135 0.96 16.57 1.59
N GLY A 136 1.30 15.62 2.46
CA GLY A 136 0.35 15.08 3.46
C GLY A 136 -0.58 13.99 2.94
N ILE A 137 -0.51 13.62 1.64
CA ILE A 137 -1.36 12.59 1.03
C ILE A 137 -1.16 11.25 1.72
N GLY A 138 0.09 10.85 1.99
CA GLY A 138 0.39 9.59 2.69
C GLY A 138 -0.27 9.53 4.07
N ARG A 139 -0.27 10.62 4.82
CA ARG A 139 -0.97 10.71 6.11
C ARG A 139 -2.48 10.51 5.92
N ALA A 140 -3.08 11.26 5.00
CA ALA A 140 -4.53 11.18 4.74
C ALA A 140 -4.95 9.79 4.23
N ALA A 141 -4.11 9.11 3.42
CA ALA A 141 -4.37 7.74 2.96
C ALA A 141 -4.32 6.73 4.11
N MET A 142 -3.34 6.85 5.01
CA MET A 142 -3.27 6.00 6.21
C MET A 142 -4.44 6.27 7.16
N ASP A 143 -4.84 7.53 7.34
CA ASP A 143 -6.01 7.87 8.16
C ASP A 143 -7.27 7.22 7.56
N ALA A 144 -7.42 7.23 6.24
CA ALA A 144 -8.56 6.62 5.56
C ALA A 144 -8.57 5.08 5.67
N VAL A 145 -7.43 4.41 5.54
CA VAL A 145 -7.35 2.94 5.64
C VAL A 145 -7.51 2.46 7.09
N GLU A 146 -6.93 3.19 8.05
CA GLU A 146 -7.09 2.89 9.48
C GLU A 146 -8.56 3.07 9.92
N ASP A 147 -9.23 4.14 9.47
CA ASP A 147 -10.65 4.37 9.71
C ASP A 147 -11.53 3.30 9.03
N MET A 148 -11.25 2.93 7.79
CA MET A 148 -11.96 1.85 7.09
C MET A 148 -11.80 0.51 7.84
N ALA A 149 -10.62 0.22 8.36
CA ALA A 149 -10.33 -1.03 9.06
C ALA A 149 -11.18 -1.20 10.34
N THR A 150 -11.50 -0.10 11.05
CA THR A 150 -12.30 -0.16 12.29
C THR A 150 -13.78 -0.35 12.06
N ARG A 151 -14.26 -0.25 10.82
CA ARG A 151 -15.69 -0.29 10.47
C ARG A 151 -16.11 -1.64 9.92
N GLU A 152 -17.43 -1.82 9.83
CA GLU A 152 -18.02 -2.95 9.12
C GLU A 152 -17.55 -2.98 7.66
N PRO A 153 -17.27 -4.14 7.12
CA PRO A 153 -17.35 -5.49 7.69
C PRO A 153 -16.03 -6.01 8.30
N LEU A 154 -15.00 -5.16 8.46
CA LEU A 154 -13.64 -5.58 8.83
C LEU A 154 -13.48 -5.73 10.35
N TRP A 155 -13.96 -4.74 11.11
CA TRP A 155 -13.86 -4.70 12.59
C TRP A 155 -12.46 -5.06 13.09
N ALA A 156 -11.43 -4.52 12.43
CA ALA A 156 -10.05 -4.75 12.82
C ALA A 156 -9.77 -4.23 14.23
N GLN A 157 -9.01 -4.99 14.98
CA GLN A 157 -8.53 -4.64 16.32
C GLN A 157 -7.04 -4.29 16.27
N THR A 158 -6.35 -4.89 15.31
CA THR A 158 -4.89 -4.77 15.17
C THR A 158 -4.54 -4.57 13.70
N LEU A 159 -3.70 -3.59 13.44
CA LEU A 159 -3.06 -3.39 12.15
C LEU A 159 -1.58 -3.76 12.23
N MET A 160 -1.14 -4.48 11.23
CA MET A 160 0.24 -4.90 11.04
C MET A 160 0.77 -4.29 9.75
N LEU A 161 2.07 -4.08 9.71
CA LEU A 161 2.79 -3.72 8.49
C LEU A 161 4.25 -4.16 8.59
N ASP A 162 4.96 -4.08 7.48
CA ASP A 162 6.40 -4.28 7.43
C ASP A 162 7.07 -3.19 6.57
N THR A 163 8.31 -2.88 6.90
CA THR A 163 9.11 -1.91 6.15
C THR A 163 10.60 -2.17 6.34
N VAL A 164 11.42 -1.57 5.50
CA VAL A 164 12.89 -1.57 5.69
C VAL A 164 13.22 -0.87 7.00
N THR A 165 14.14 -1.44 7.80
CA THR A 165 14.61 -0.82 9.04
C THR A 165 15.21 0.56 8.77
N LYS A 166 15.12 1.46 9.73
CA LYS A 166 15.63 2.82 9.60
C LYS A 166 17.13 2.85 9.30
N GLU A 167 17.90 1.93 9.88
CA GLU A 167 19.33 1.82 9.69
C GLU A 167 19.67 1.50 8.23
N HIS A 168 18.95 0.54 7.62
CA HIS A 168 19.15 0.20 6.21
C HIS A 168 18.59 1.26 5.27
N GLN A 169 17.48 1.91 5.63
CA GLN A 169 16.87 2.91 4.78
C GLN A 169 17.71 4.20 4.64
N ILE A 170 18.54 4.52 5.64
CA ILE A 170 19.49 5.67 5.57
C ILE A 170 20.88 5.28 5.07
N ARG A 171 21.16 4.00 4.83
CA ARG A 171 22.42 3.54 4.26
C ARG A 171 22.59 4.14 2.87
N GLU A 172 23.65 4.89 2.65
CA GLU A 172 23.82 5.77 1.48
C GLU A 172 23.70 5.01 0.15
N ASP A 173 24.42 3.88 0.03
CA ASP A 173 24.38 3.03 -1.17
C ASP A 173 22.98 2.55 -1.51
N PHE A 174 22.25 2.02 -0.51
CA PHE A 174 20.88 1.55 -0.68
C PHE A 174 19.90 2.70 -0.93
N ALA A 175 20.01 3.79 -0.16
CA ALA A 175 19.10 4.93 -0.26
C ALA A 175 19.20 5.62 -1.63
N LEU A 176 20.41 5.84 -2.14
CA LEU A 176 20.63 6.44 -3.45
C LEU A 176 20.15 5.54 -4.59
N SER A 177 20.41 4.23 -4.51
CA SER A 177 19.97 3.26 -5.51
C SER A 177 18.45 3.10 -5.54
N THR A 178 17.79 3.06 -4.36
CA THR A 178 16.36 2.71 -4.24
C THR A 178 15.45 3.92 -4.30
N TYR A 179 15.86 5.05 -3.67
CA TYR A 179 15.02 6.24 -3.51
C TYR A 179 15.57 7.48 -4.23
N GLY A 180 16.78 7.41 -4.79
CA GLY A 180 17.46 8.54 -5.41
C GLY A 180 18.01 9.58 -4.42
N SER A 181 17.74 9.43 -3.11
CA SER A 181 18.23 10.30 -2.04
C SER A 181 18.07 9.66 -0.68
N ILE A 182 18.87 10.10 0.30
CA ILE A 182 18.67 9.67 1.69
C ILE A 182 17.39 10.33 2.23
N PRO A 183 16.43 9.55 2.74
CA PRO A 183 15.15 10.09 3.23
C PRO A 183 15.37 10.90 4.52
N LYS A 184 14.75 12.08 4.61
CA LYS A 184 14.76 12.90 5.83
C LYS A 184 14.05 12.24 7.01
N ILE A 185 13.07 11.40 6.74
CA ILE A 185 12.31 10.62 7.70
C ILE A 185 12.17 9.23 7.12
N THR A 186 12.67 8.22 7.82
CA THR A 186 12.52 6.82 7.41
C THR A 186 11.08 6.34 7.56
N ASN A 187 10.69 5.34 6.78
CA ASN A 187 9.35 4.75 6.86
C ASN A 187 9.06 4.19 8.26
N GLU A 188 10.03 3.47 8.85
CA GLU A 188 9.90 2.97 10.23
C GLU A 188 9.61 4.10 11.21
N SER A 189 10.40 5.19 11.17
CA SER A 189 10.19 6.35 12.04
C SER A 189 8.86 7.04 11.77
N TRP A 190 8.42 7.05 10.51
CA TRP A 190 7.15 7.64 10.13
C TRP A 190 5.96 6.81 10.65
N TYR A 191 6.01 5.48 10.55
CA TYR A 191 5.01 4.60 11.11
C TYR A 191 5.01 4.63 12.66
N ALA A 192 6.20 4.70 13.28
CA ALA A 192 6.30 4.84 14.75
C ALA A 192 5.58 6.10 15.25
N ARG A 193 5.68 7.24 14.54
CA ARG A 193 4.93 8.47 14.87
C ARG A 193 3.41 8.31 14.71
N ARG A 194 2.95 7.30 14.01
CA ARG A 194 1.53 6.93 13.86
C ARG A 194 1.07 5.91 14.91
N GLY A 195 1.94 5.52 15.83
CA GLY A 195 1.64 4.58 16.91
C GLY A 195 1.89 3.12 16.58
N TYR A 196 2.56 2.81 15.46
CA TYR A 196 3.04 1.47 15.18
C TYR A 196 4.31 1.19 16.00
N THR A 197 4.38 0.03 16.65
CA THR A 197 5.51 -0.41 17.44
C THR A 197 6.22 -1.58 16.77
N PRO A 198 7.56 -1.60 16.71
CA PRO A 198 8.32 -2.74 16.22
C PRO A 198 8.04 -3.99 17.06
N ILE A 199 7.87 -5.14 16.43
CA ILE A 199 7.66 -6.42 17.12
C ILE A 199 8.67 -7.49 16.67
N LYS A 200 9.21 -7.40 15.46
CA LYS A 200 10.19 -8.34 14.96
C LYS A 200 10.99 -7.76 13.82
N THR A 201 12.28 -8.05 13.77
CA THR A 201 13.16 -7.77 12.63
C THR A 201 13.56 -9.07 11.97
N VAL A 202 13.53 -9.11 10.63
CA VAL A 202 13.88 -10.28 9.83
C VAL A 202 14.86 -9.87 8.74
N PRO A 203 16.08 -10.44 8.73
CA PRO A 203 17.04 -10.17 7.67
C PRO A 203 16.59 -10.83 6.37
N ASN A 204 16.82 -10.13 5.26
CA ASN A 204 16.62 -10.65 3.91
C ASN A 204 15.22 -11.27 3.66
N TYR A 205 14.19 -10.66 4.24
CA TYR A 205 12.81 -11.11 4.05
C TYR A 205 12.35 -10.94 2.61
N TYR A 206 12.77 -9.87 1.95
CA TYR A 206 12.54 -9.63 0.52
C TYR A 206 13.83 -9.83 -0.27
N ASP A 207 13.71 -10.39 -1.46
CA ASP A 207 14.77 -10.42 -2.44
C ASP A 207 14.79 -9.09 -3.21
N VAL A 208 15.71 -8.22 -2.83
CA VAL A 208 15.88 -6.89 -3.43
C VAL A 208 17.23 -6.83 -4.13
N TRP A 209 17.23 -6.37 -5.37
CA TRP A 209 18.41 -6.36 -6.22
C TRP A 209 18.75 -4.92 -6.63
N ASP A 210 20.06 -4.63 -6.75
CA ASP A 210 20.52 -3.35 -7.30
C ASP A 210 20.48 -3.38 -8.85
N GLY A 211 20.72 -2.22 -9.48
CA GLY A 211 20.77 -2.10 -10.93
C GLY A 211 21.89 -2.91 -11.61
N ASN A 212 22.83 -3.47 -10.85
CA ASN A 212 23.93 -4.30 -11.32
C ASN A 212 23.67 -5.81 -11.11
N GLY A 213 22.53 -6.17 -10.56
CA GLY A 213 22.16 -7.56 -10.27
C GLY A 213 22.79 -8.12 -8.99
N ASN A 214 23.24 -7.26 -8.06
CA ASN A 214 23.67 -7.71 -6.74
C ASN A 214 22.49 -7.66 -5.77
N ARG A 215 22.36 -8.70 -4.95
CA ARG A 215 21.32 -8.74 -3.91
C ARG A 215 21.70 -7.81 -2.76
N TRP A 216 20.75 -7.00 -2.34
CA TRP A 216 20.88 -6.20 -1.13
C TRP A 216 20.75 -7.07 0.13
N ASP A 217 21.66 -6.87 1.07
CA ASP A 217 21.50 -7.36 2.43
C ASP A 217 20.77 -6.28 3.23
N ILE A 218 19.47 -6.51 3.47
CA ILE A 218 18.59 -5.56 4.16
C ILE A 218 17.76 -6.27 5.23
N GLU A 219 17.41 -5.54 6.26
CA GLU A 219 16.50 -5.98 7.31
C GLU A 219 15.13 -5.34 7.17
N ILE A 220 14.12 -6.13 7.42
CA ILE A 220 12.71 -5.71 7.44
C ILE A 220 12.21 -5.76 8.88
N VAL A 221 11.61 -4.66 9.31
CA VAL A 221 10.93 -4.57 10.62
C VAL A 221 9.43 -4.76 10.43
N PHE A 222 8.88 -5.70 11.17
CA PHE A 222 7.43 -5.87 11.34
C PHE A 222 6.95 -5.00 12.48
N MET A 223 5.86 -4.28 12.25
CA MET A 223 5.32 -3.32 13.20
C MET A 223 3.83 -3.57 13.43
N ARG A 224 3.36 -3.26 14.62
CA ARG A 224 1.97 -3.46 15.08
C ARG A 224 1.39 -2.19 15.68
N LYS A 225 0.08 -1.98 15.44
CA LYS A 225 -0.72 -0.95 16.09
C LYS A 225 -2.07 -1.53 16.50
N ASN A 226 -2.43 -1.42 17.78
CA ASN A 226 -3.77 -1.67 18.25
C ASN A 226 -4.63 -0.43 17.95
N ILE A 227 -5.82 -0.62 17.38
CA ILE A 227 -6.68 0.46 16.87
C ILE A 227 -8.05 0.52 17.57
N GLN A 228 -8.16 -0.19 18.70
CA GLN A 228 -9.32 -0.06 19.61
C GLN A 228 -9.05 0.95 20.71
#